data_383c7e9869e28509253c141b3396e490
#
_entry.id   383c7e9869e28509253c141b3396e490
#
_cell.length_a   1.000
_cell.length_b   1.000
_cell.length_c   1.000
_cell.angle_alpha   90.00
_cell.angle_beta   90.00
_cell.angle_gamma   90.00
#
_symmetry.space_group_name_H-M   'P 1'
#
loop_
_entity.id
_entity.type
_entity.pdbx_description
1 polymer ?
#
loop_
_entity_poly.entity_id
_entity_poly.type
_entity_poly.pdbx_seq_one_letter_code
_entity_poly.pdbx_strand_id
1 'polypeptide(L)'
;MNSILIVNAGSSSLKCSIFDEDGGEIRQHFRVKVANLAGPAHLEIYDHSEKVDGILVDKMDISAEELDVAHSQAHHQALSVVMNWLDRNTKFKVTQVGHRIVHGGDLYSEPVVITDEVLENLSKLIPLAPLHQPYNLKLVEVCQDLLPGLPQVACFDTAFHSS
;
A
#
# COMPACT_ATOMS: atom_id res chain seq x y z
N MET A 1 -0.32 19.42 2.66
CA MET A 1 0.65 18.97 1.64
C MET A 1 0.15 17.73 0.94
N ASN A 2 0.12 17.78 -0.37
CA ASN A 2 -0.34 16.64 -1.17
C ASN A 2 0.71 15.54 -1.16
N SER A 3 0.27 14.31 -1.02
CA SER A 3 1.17 13.18 -0.92
C SER A 3 0.66 11.98 -1.72
N ILE A 4 1.58 11.09 -2.04
CA ILE A 4 1.30 9.84 -2.74
C ILE A 4 1.53 8.71 -1.74
N LEU A 5 0.52 7.86 -1.58
CA LEU A 5 0.61 6.65 -0.79
C LEU A 5 0.95 5.48 -1.71
N ILE A 6 2.06 4.81 -1.46
CA ILE A 6 2.42 3.58 -2.17
C ILE A 6 2.18 2.41 -1.24
N VAL A 7 1.42 1.43 -1.70
CA VAL A 7 1.06 0.27 -0.89
C VAL A 7 1.51 -1.03 -1.54
N ASN A 8 1.86 -1.99 -0.70
CA ASN A 8 2.25 -3.33 -1.12
C ASN A 8 1.76 -4.31 -0.06
N ALA A 9 0.92 -5.24 -0.46
CA ALA A 9 0.35 -6.23 0.44
C ALA A 9 0.94 -7.61 0.22
N GLY A 10 1.30 -8.28 1.32
CA GLY A 10 1.53 -9.72 1.35
C GLY A 10 0.36 -10.42 2.02
N SER A 11 0.44 -11.73 2.15
CA SER A 11 -0.63 -12.52 2.77
C SER A 11 -0.88 -12.13 4.23
N SER A 12 0.17 -11.78 4.96
CA SER A 12 0.08 -11.40 6.38
C SER A 12 0.81 -10.11 6.68
N SER A 13 1.03 -9.26 5.68
CA SER A 13 1.77 -8.02 5.86
C SER A 13 1.21 -6.90 5.00
N LEU A 14 1.51 -5.68 5.42
CA LEU A 14 1.20 -4.48 4.67
C LEU A 14 2.40 -3.54 4.76
N LYS A 15 2.86 -3.04 3.64
CA LYS A 15 3.92 -2.03 3.58
C LYS A 15 3.39 -0.80 2.87
N CYS A 16 3.61 0.35 3.48
CA CYS A 16 3.18 1.63 2.91
C CYS A 16 4.37 2.58 2.88
N SER A 17 4.41 3.43 1.88
CA SER A 17 5.37 4.53 1.80
C SER A 17 4.62 5.79 1.44
N ILE A 18 5.01 6.89 2.08
CA ILE A 18 4.40 8.20 1.84
C ILE A 18 5.45 9.07 1.17
N PHE A 19 5.12 9.56 -0.02
CA PHE A 19 5.97 10.42 -0.81
C PHE A 19 5.28 11.76 -1.03
N ASP A 20 6.06 12.84 -1.11
CA ASP A 20 5.56 14.11 -1.62
C ASP A 20 6.38 14.53 -2.83
N GLU A 21 5.84 15.47 -3.59
CA GLU A 21 6.53 16.08 -4.69
C GLU A 21 6.95 17.49 -4.27
N ASP A 22 8.24 17.74 -4.29
CA ASP A 22 8.83 19.04 -3.95
C ASP A 22 9.79 19.45 -5.06
N GLY A 23 9.44 20.54 -5.76
CA GLY A 23 10.30 21.08 -6.82
C GLY A 23 10.56 20.15 -7.99
N GLY A 24 9.63 19.23 -8.29
CA GLY A 24 9.79 18.24 -9.34
C GLY A 24 10.46 16.95 -8.88
N GLU A 25 10.86 16.88 -7.63
CA GLU A 25 11.44 15.67 -7.03
C GLU A 25 10.43 14.98 -6.15
N ILE A 26 10.40 13.65 -6.22
CA ILE A 26 9.56 12.82 -5.35
C ILE A 26 10.44 12.37 -4.17
N ARG A 27 9.99 12.69 -2.96
CA ARG A 27 10.72 12.37 -1.73
C ARG A 27 9.91 11.44 -0.85
N GLN A 28 10.57 10.40 -0.35
CA GLN A 28 9.98 9.53 0.65
C GLN A 28 10.06 10.21 2.02
N HIS A 29 8.92 10.39 2.67
CA HIS A 29 8.86 10.94 4.03
C HIS A 29 8.69 9.89 5.10
N PHE A 30 7.79 8.92 4.86
CA PHE A 30 7.51 7.87 5.84
C PHE A 30 7.45 6.52 5.17
N ARG A 31 7.82 5.51 5.92
CA ARG A 31 7.63 4.11 5.57
C ARG A 31 6.95 3.43 6.74
N VAL A 32 5.91 2.66 6.46
CA VAL A 32 5.16 1.92 7.45
C VAL A 32 5.24 0.44 7.14
N LYS A 33 5.54 -0.36 8.15
CA LYS A 33 5.50 -1.82 8.06
C LYS A 33 4.49 -2.34 9.06
N VAL A 34 3.56 -3.14 8.57
CA VAL A 34 2.65 -3.90 9.42
C VAL A 34 2.92 -5.37 9.17
N ALA A 35 3.31 -6.08 10.21
CA ALA A 35 3.66 -7.49 10.11
C ALA A 35 2.72 -8.33 10.96
N ASN A 36 2.59 -9.61 10.61
CA ASN A 36 1.84 -10.61 11.35
C ASN A 36 0.34 -10.31 11.44
N LEU A 37 -0.27 -10.00 10.29
CA LEU A 37 -1.71 -9.71 10.22
C LEU A 37 -2.60 -10.92 10.57
N ALA A 38 -2.05 -12.13 10.58
CA ALA A 38 -2.79 -13.33 10.96
C ALA A 38 -2.84 -13.55 12.49
N GLY A 39 -2.12 -12.76 13.25
CA GLY A 39 -2.08 -12.81 14.71
C GLY A 39 -1.97 -11.41 15.29
N PRO A 40 -1.34 -11.23 16.46
CA PRO A 40 -1.07 -9.90 16.97
C PRO A 40 -0.14 -9.16 15.98
N ALA A 41 -0.66 -8.14 15.35
CA ALA A 41 0.11 -7.40 14.33
C ALA A 41 1.00 -6.36 14.98
N HIS A 42 2.16 -6.12 14.37
CA HIS A 42 3.11 -5.10 14.77
C HIS A 42 3.23 -4.07 13.69
N LEU A 43 3.07 -2.81 14.06
CA LEU A 43 3.20 -1.68 13.16
C LEU A 43 4.44 -0.87 13.55
N GLU A 44 5.28 -0.58 12.58
CA GLU A 44 6.47 0.27 12.76
C GLU A 44 6.43 1.38 11.72
N ILE A 45 6.72 2.61 12.18
CA ILE A 45 6.72 3.79 11.31
C ILE A 45 8.10 4.41 11.33
N TYR A 46 8.67 4.61 10.15
CA TYR A 46 10.00 5.18 9.95
C TYR A 46 9.89 6.51 9.22
N ASP A 47 10.62 7.51 9.75
CA ASP A 47 10.76 8.81 9.11
C ASP A 47 12.02 8.83 8.26
N HIS A 48 11.87 9.11 6.98
CA HIS A 48 12.94 9.15 6.00
C HIS A 48 13.34 10.58 5.60
N SER A 49 12.82 11.60 6.28
CA SER A 49 13.06 13.00 5.92
C SER A 49 14.52 13.41 6.03
N GLU A 50 15.26 12.84 6.98
CA GLU A 50 16.64 13.21 7.25
C GLU A 50 17.66 12.10 6.95
N LYS A 51 17.25 10.83 6.97
CA LYS A 51 18.14 9.69 6.73
C LYS A 51 17.56 8.74 5.72
N VAL A 52 18.40 8.25 4.81
CA VAL A 52 18.01 7.31 3.77
C VAL A 52 17.41 6.02 4.35
N ASP A 53 18.01 5.50 5.43
CA ASP A 53 17.54 4.27 6.08
C ASP A 53 16.33 4.49 6.99
N GLY A 54 15.99 5.75 7.26
CA GLY A 54 14.89 6.10 8.11
C GLY A 54 15.20 5.99 9.60
N ILE A 55 14.39 6.68 10.40
CA ILE A 55 14.47 6.64 11.86
C ILE A 55 13.12 6.13 12.36
N LEU A 56 13.13 5.11 13.21
CA LEU A 56 11.92 4.61 13.84
C LEU A 56 11.34 5.71 14.74
N VAL A 57 10.15 6.20 14.39
CA VAL A 57 9.49 7.30 15.13
C VAL A 57 8.28 6.83 15.90
N ASP A 58 7.70 5.70 15.54
CA ASP A 58 6.57 5.14 16.28
C ASP A 58 6.48 3.64 16.04
N LYS A 59 5.96 2.93 17.02
CA LYS A 59 5.60 1.53 16.87
C LYS A 59 4.39 1.25 17.75
N MET A 60 3.54 0.34 17.31
CA MET A 60 2.38 -0.07 18.09
C MET A 60 2.00 -1.50 17.75
N ASP A 61 1.37 -2.14 18.70
CA ASP A 61 0.77 -3.45 18.48
C ASP A 61 -0.71 -3.24 18.18
N ILE A 62 -1.18 -3.91 17.13
CA ILE A 62 -2.60 -3.94 16.81
C ILE A 62 -3.13 -5.24 17.39
N SER A 63 -4.03 -5.14 18.35
CA SER A 63 -4.53 -6.32 19.04
C SER A 63 -5.31 -7.23 18.10
N ALA A 64 -5.31 -8.53 18.40
CA ALA A 64 -6.10 -9.49 17.66
C ALA A 64 -7.59 -9.14 17.67
N GLU A 65 -8.07 -8.46 18.71
CA GLU A 65 -9.44 -7.99 18.80
C GLU A 65 -9.73 -6.87 17.80
N GLU A 66 -8.77 -5.95 17.62
CA GLU A 66 -8.89 -4.89 16.61
C GLU A 66 -8.86 -5.44 15.19
N LEU A 67 -8.16 -6.57 15.00
CA LEU A 67 -8.09 -7.27 13.72
C LEU A 67 -9.09 -8.42 13.64
N ASP A 68 -9.88 -8.64 14.70
CA ASP A 68 -10.88 -9.73 14.77
C ASP A 68 -12.08 -9.42 13.89
N VAL A 69 -11.78 -9.10 12.74
CA VAL A 69 -12.68 -9.11 11.64
C VAL A 69 -12.18 -10.25 10.79
N ALA A 70 -13.04 -11.01 10.19
CA ALA A 70 -12.66 -12.10 9.32
C ALA A 70 -11.35 -11.77 8.59
N HIS A 71 -10.44 -12.72 8.44
CA HIS A 71 -9.12 -12.53 7.80
C HIS A 71 -9.14 -11.65 6.57
N SER A 72 -10.27 -11.62 5.87
CA SER A 72 -10.48 -10.78 4.69
C SER A 72 -10.42 -9.29 4.97
N GLN A 73 -10.52 -8.84 6.22
CA GLN A 73 -10.54 -7.43 6.57
C GLN A 73 -9.30 -6.97 7.35
N ALA A 74 -8.34 -7.85 7.57
CA ALA A 74 -7.13 -7.49 8.32
C ALA A 74 -6.35 -6.37 7.63
N HIS A 75 -6.21 -6.43 6.31
CA HIS A 75 -5.55 -5.38 5.54
C HIS A 75 -6.32 -4.05 5.60
N HIS A 76 -7.65 -4.12 5.58
CA HIS A 76 -8.50 -2.94 5.71
C HIS A 76 -8.27 -2.26 7.06
N GLN A 77 -8.28 -3.03 8.15
CA GLN A 77 -8.05 -2.51 9.49
C GLN A 77 -6.64 -1.93 9.63
N ALA A 78 -5.64 -2.63 9.11
CA ALA A 78 -4.26 -2.16 9.16
C ALA A 78 -4.09 -0.82 8.41
N LEU A 79 -4.62 -0.71 7.21
CA LEU A 79 -4.54 0.54 6.46
C LEU A 79 -5.31 1.66 7.14
N SER A 80 -6.44 1.36 7.75
CA SER A 80 -7.21 2.33 8.54
C SER A 80 -6.37 2.90 9.68
N VAL A 81 -5.63 2.06 10.41
CA VAL A 81 -4.72 2.49 11.48
C VAL A 81 -3.62 3.39 10.93
N VAL A 82 -3.04 3.02 9.79
CA VAL A 82 -2.00 3.82 9.14
C VAL A 82 -2.54 5.21 8.75
N MET A 83 -3.72 5.26 8.13
CA MET A 83 -4.32 6.53 7.71
C MET A 83 -4.66 7.42 8.90
N ASN A 84 -5.16 6.84 9.99
CA ASN A 84 -5.42 7.57 11.22
C ASN A 84 -4.14 8.15 11.81
N TRP A 85 -3.06 7.40 11.79
CA TRP A 85 -1.77 7.88 12.29
C TRP A 85 -1.28 9.08 11.47
N LEU A 86 -1.37 8.99 10.14
CA LEU A 86 -0.97 10.09 9.25
C LEU A 86 -1.79 11.34 9.52
N ASP A 87 -3.09 11.18 9.71
CA ASP A 87 -3.99 12.30 9.95
C ASP A 87 -3.70 13.00 11.28
N ARG A 88 -3.34 12.24 12.32
CA ARG A 88 -3.06 12.78 13.66
C ARG A 88 -1.67 13.36 13.81
N ASN A 89 -0.67 12.81 13.11
CA ASN A 89 0.73 13.11 13.36
C ASN A 89 1.41 13.90 12.24
N THR A 90 0.74 14.08 11.11
CA THR A 90 1.31 14.77 9.95
C THR A 90 0.30 15.72 9.33
N LYS A 91 0.78 16.59 8.45
CA LYS A 91 -0.05 17.44 7.62
C LYS A 91 -0.19 16.91 6.18
N PHE A 92 0.28 15.70 5.94
CA PHE A 92 0.19 15.09 4.63
C PHE A 92 -1.24 14.68 4.33
N LYS A 93 -1.71 15.05 3.14
CA LYS A 93 -2.99 14.62 2.63
C LYS A 93 -2.75 13.73 1.43
N VAL A 94 -3.19 12.49 1.51
CA VAL A 94 -3.06 11.53 0.41
C VAL A 94 -3.99 11.95 -0.72
N THR A 95 -3.43 12.17 -1.91
CA THR A 95 -4.17 12.58 -3.09
C THR A 95 -4.12 11.55 -4.21
N GLN A 96 -3.25 10.57 -4.10
CA GLN A 96 -3.08 9.52 -5.09
C GLN A 96 -2.55 8.27 -4.40
N VAL A 97 -2.97 7.10 -4.89
CA VAL A 97 -2.51 5.81 -4.37
C VAL A 97 -1.80 5.04 -5.48
N GLY A 98 -0.59 4.57 -5.19
CA GLY A 98 0.13 3.65 -6.05
C GLY A 98 0.14 2.25 -5.44
N HIS A 99 -0.08 1.25 -6.26
CA HIS A 99 -0.05 -0.14 -5.86
C HIS A 99 1.12 -0.86 -6.54
N ARG A 100 1.94 -1.54 -5.75
CA ARG A 100 2.92 -2.46 -6.31
C ARG A 100 2.23 -3.78 -6.57
N ILE A 101 2.15 -4.16 -7.83
CA ILE A 101 1.49 -5.38 -8.28
C ILE A 101 2.55 -6.28 -8.92
N VAL A 102 2.55 -7.55 -8.52
CA VAL A 102 3.60 -8.50 -8.91
C VAL A 102 3.58 -8.76 -10.41
N HIS A 103 2.38 -8.95 -10.99
CA HIS A 103 2.25 -9.31 -12.39
C HIS A 103 1.26 -8.43 -13.15
N GLY A 104 1.72 -7.87 -14.27
CA GLY A 104 0.88 -7.25 -15.27
C GLY A 104 0.62 -8.15 -16.48
N GLY A 105 1.25 -9.32 -16.53
CA GLY A 105 1.18 -10.24 -17.66
C GLY A 105 1.78 -9.60 -18.91
N ASP A 106 1.26 -9.97 -20.07
CA ASP A 106 1.65 -9.38 -21.35
C ASP A 106 0.92 -8.07 -21.65
N LEU A 107 -0.10 -7.73 -20.84
CA LEU A 107 -0.92 -6.55 -21.06
C LEU A 107 -0.34 -5.28 -20.45
N TYR A 108 0.34 -5.39 -19.32
CA TYR A 108 0.80 -4.23 -18.57
C TYR A 108 2.28 -4.36 -18.22
N SER A 109 3.08 -3.47 -18.75
CA SER A 109 4.51 -3.36 -18.40
C SER A 109 4.85 -1.98 -17.84
N GLU A 110 3.95 -1.01 -17.99
CA GLU A 110 4.11 0.36 -17.51
C GLU A 110 3.04 0.68 -16.47
N PRO A 111 3.26 1.70 -15.63
CA PRO A 111 2.24 2.13 -14.69
C PRO A 111 0.93 2.46 -15.41
N VAL A 112 -0.18 2.03 -14.84
CA VAL A 112 -1.51 2.21 -15.44
C VAL A 112 -2.51 2.64 -14.37
N VAL A 113 -3.39 3.58 -14.72
CA VAL A 113 -4.49 3.97 -13.84
C VAL A 113 -5.46 2.79 -13.73
N ILE A 114 -5.82 2.46 -12.50
CA ILE A 114 -6.68 1.31 -12.25
C ILE A 114 -8.13 1.67 -12.52
N THR A 115 -8.71 0.96 -13.49
CA THR A 115 -10.13 1.01 -13.83
C THR A 115 -10.74 -0.36 -13.57
N ASP A 116 -12.06 -0.49 -13.67
CA ASP A 116 -12.73 -1.78 -13.54
C ASP A 116 -12.21 -2.80 -14.56
N GLU A 117 -11.94 -2.34 -15.79
CA GLU A 117 -11.36 -3.19 -16.83
C GLU A 117 -9.97 -3.68 -16.46
N VAL A 118 -9.12 -2.80 -15.94
CA VAL A 118 -7.78 -3.16 -15.49
C VAL A 118 -7.84 -4.17 -14.36
N LEU A 119 -8.74 -3.98 -13.38
CA LEU A 119 -8.92 -4.93 -12.29
C LEU A 119 -9.35 -6.31 -12.80
N GLU A 120 -10.27 -6.35 -13.76
CA GLU A 120 -10.73 -7.60 -14.35
C GLU A 120 -9.58 -8.32 -15.05
N ASN A 121 -8.79 -7.60 -15.83
CA ASN A 121 -7.63 -8.18 -16.53
C ASN A 121 -6.57 -8.69 -15.55
N LEU A 122 -6.31 -7.97 -14.48
CA LEU A 122 -5.33 -8.38 -13.46
C LEU A 122 -5.83 -9.59 -12.68
N SER A 123 -7.13 -9.71 -12.46
CA SER A 123 -7.71 -10.87 -11.79
C SER A 123 -7.45 -12.18 -12.55
N LYS A 124 -7.36 -12.11 -13.86
CA LYS A 124 -7.06 -13.27 -14.71
C LYS A 124 -5.64 -13.76 -14.54
N LEU A 125 -4.76 -12.96 -13.93
CA LEU A 125 -3.36 -13.30 -13.72
C LEU A 125 -3.09 -13.94 -12.35
N ILE A 126 -4.14 -14.12 -11.53
CA ILE A 126 -4.00 -14.77 -10.21
C ILE A 126 -3.27 -16.12 -10.29
N PRO A 127 -3.57 -17.01 -11.27
CA PRO A 127 -2.85 -18.27 -11.36
C PRO A 127 -1.33 -18.16 -11.56
N LEU A 128 -0.83 -17.01 -12.05
CA LEU A 128 0.59 -16.78 -12.23
C LEU A 128 1.31 -16.37 -10.96
N ALA A 129 0.58 -15.80 -10.00
CA ALA A 129 1.14 -15.35 -8.72
C ALA A 129 0.11 -15.55 -7.61
N PRO A 130 -0.27 -16.80 -7.28
CA PRO A 130 -1.38 -17.06 -6.37
C PRO A 130 -1.14 -16.61 -4.93
N LEU A 131 0.13 -16.41 -4.54
CA LEU A 131 0.45 -15.96 -3.18
C LEU A 131 0.45 -14.43 -3.03
N HIS A 132 0.53 -13.69 -4.12
CA HIS A 132 0.68 -12.23 -4.08
C HIS A 132 -0.44 -11.48 -4.79
N GLN A 133 -0.82 -11.93 -5.99
CA GLN A 133 -1.77 -11.20 -6.82
C GLN A 133 -3.14 -10.98 -6.15
N PRO A 134 -3.74 -11.96 -5.47
CA PRO A 134 -5.03 -11.75 -4.80
C PRO A 134 -4.97 -10.65 -3.74
N TYR A 135 -3.87 -10.58 -2.99
CA TYR A 135 -3.71 -9.58 -1.94
C TYR A 135 -3.45 -8.19 -2.52
N ASN A 136 -2.70 -8.12 -3.61
CA ASN A 136 -2.49 -6.85 -4.32
C ASN A 136 -3.82 -6.28 -4.82
N LEU A 137 -4.66 -7.10 -5.42
CA LEU A 137 -5.94 -6.66 -5.95
C LEU A 137 -6.94 -6.33 -4.85
N LYS A 138 -6.92 -7.09 -3.76
CA LYS A 138 -7.75 -6.81 -2.60
C LYS A 138 -7.45 -5.44 -2.02
N LEU A 139 -6.19 -5.06 -1.98
CA LEU A 139 -5.79 -3.77 -1.44
C LEU A 139 -6.32 -2.60 -2.27
N VAL A 140 -6.51 -2.80 -3.58
CA VAL A 140 -7.18 -1.80 -4.43
C VAL A 140 -8.61 -1.55 -3.93
N GLU A 141 -9.35 -2.62 -3.61
CA GLU A 141 -10.70 -2.49 -3.07
C GLU A 141 -10.70 -1.80 -1.71
N VAL A 142 -9.74 -2.14 -0.85
CA VAL A 142 -9.57 -1.50 0.46
C VAL A 142 -9.36 0.00 0.29
N CYS A 143 -8.52 0.40 -0.64
CA CYS A 143 -8.26 1.83 -0.89
C CYS A 143 -9.47 2.53 -1.49
N GLN A 144 -10.26 1.87 -2.33
CA GLN A 144 -11.51 2.44 -2.83
C GLN A 144 -12.49 2.73 -1.71
N ASP A 145 -12.50 1.89 -0.68
CA ASP A 145 -13.38 2.03 0.47
C ASP A 145 -12.90 3.12 1.44
N LEU A 146 -11.60 3.13 1.76
CA LEU A 146 -11.03 4.08 2.73
C LEU A 146 -10.71 5.45 2.13
N LEU A 147 -10.40 5.50 0.86
CA LEU A 147 -9.96 6.71 0.16
C LEU A 147 -10.77 6.89 -1.14
N PRO A 148 -12.09 7.07 -1.01
CA PRO A 148 -12.95 7.12 -2.19
C PRO A 148 -12.62 8.32 -3.08
N GLY A 149 -12.71 8.12 -4.38
CA GLY A 149 -12.51 9.18 -5.37
C GLY A 149 -11.06 9.50 -5.71
N LEU A 150 -10.09 8.89 -5.04
CA LEU A 150 -8.68 9.12 -5.36
C LEU A 150 -8.23 8.27 -6.54
N PRO A 151 -7.40 8.82 -7.45
CA PRO A 151 -6.80 8.01 -8.50
C PRO A 151 -5.92 6.92 -7.90
N GLN A 152 -6.02 5.71 -8.43
CA GLN A 152 -5.17 4.60 -8.07
C GLN A 152 -4.39 4.14 -9.30
N VAL A 153 -3.10 3.92 -9.12
CA VAL A 153 -2.18 3.54 -10.20
C VAL A 153 -1.53 2.22 -9.85
N ALA A 154 -1.51 1.30 -10.80
CA ALA A 154 -0.78 0.04 -10.67
C ALA A 154 0.64 0.22 -11.17
N CYS A 155 1.62 -0.17 -10.36
CA CYS A 155 3.03 -0.20 -10.72
C CYS A 155 3.49 -1.65 -10.65
N PHE A 156 4.01 -2.18 -11.76
CA PHE A 156 4.31 -3.61 -11.86
C PHE A 156 5.77 -3.90 -11.55
N ASP A 157 6.00 -4.87 -10.67
CA ASP A 157 7.36 -5.29 -10.32
C ASP A 157 8.09 -5.84 -11.55
N THR A 158 7.37 -6.51 -12.44
CA THR A 158 7.95 -7.03 -13.69
C THR A 158 8.49 -5.92 -14.60
N ALA A 159 7.92 -4.72 -14.53
CA ALA A 159 8.38 -3.57 -15.34
C ALA A 159 9.75 -3.06 -14.90
N PHE A 160 10.10 -3.22 -13.63
CA PHE A 160 11.38 -2.77 -13.09
C PHE A 160 12.54 -3.67 -13.51
N HIS A 161 12.27 -4.85 -13.99
CA HIS A 161 13.26 -5.84 -14.39
C HIS A 161 13.36 -6.00 -15.91
N SER A 162 12.57 -5.27 -16.67
CA SER A 162 12.49 -5.40 -18.13
C SER A 162 13.38 -4.44 -18.90
N SER A 163 14.27 -3.74 -18.24
CA SER A 163 15.20 -2.83 -18.91
C SER A 163 16.39 -3.56 -19.49
#